data_4c1cabd011f580f67557bdd050e309d2
#
_entry.id   4c1cabd011f580f67557bdd050e309d2
#
_cell.length_a   1.000
_cell.length_b   1.000
_cell.length_c   1.000
_cell.angle_alpha   90.00
_cell.angle_beta   90.00
_cell.angle_gamma   90.00
#
_symmetry.space_group_name_H-M   'P 1'
#
loop_
_entity.id
_entity.type
_entity.pdbx_description
1 polymer ?
#
loop_
_entity_poly.entity_id
_entity_poly.type
_entity_poly.pdbx_seq_one_letter_code
_entity_poly.pdbx_strand_id
1 'polypeptide(L)'
;MVCWTLAVWLVSAPATRATADEALALYANRVVLADAQAAADRWQARVAMNPGDFDAAWRLGRAGYWLGEHLPTKAARLTAFEAGMAAARKAVAAQPSRCEGYFWLAANMGGLAELSGLRAGIKYRTPVRQNIEKVIALDPSFQKGSGDRALGRWYFKVPGLFGGSNRKSEEHLRKSLTHHPQSIASRFFLAETFEDMGRKADAVRLLQEIEALAIDPDWAPEDAEFKQKARTLLAKLVTRNP
;
A
#
# COMPACT_ATOMS: atom_id res chain seq x y z
N MET A 1 -47.58 27.97 35.79
CA MET A 1 -47.51 26.97 34.70
C MET A 1 -46.07 26.92 34.21
N VAL A 2 -45.33 25.87 34.57
CA VAL A 2 -43.94 25.69 34.18
C VAL A 2 -43.94 24.62 33.13
N CYS A 3 -43.59 24.99 31.88
CA CYS A 3 -43.52 24.09 30.75
C CYS A 3 -42.11 23.41 30.72
N TRP A 4 -42.03 22.11 30.98
CA TRP A 4 -40.80 21.33 30.84
C TRP A 4 -40.70 20.81 29.41
N THR A 5 -39.76 21.33 28.65
CA THR A 5 -39.39 20.77 27.35
C THR A 5 -38.39 19.65 27.56
N LEU A 6 -38.84 18.41 27.33
CA LEU A 6 -37.98 17.23 27.25
C LEU A 6 -37.17 17.28 25.98
N ALA A 7 -35.85 17.47 26.10
CA ALA A 7 -34.92 17.28 25.03
C ALA A 7 -34.70 15.78 24.78
N VAL A 8 -35.19 15.29 23.66
CA VAL A 8 -34.93 13.90 23.21
C VAL A 8 -33.53 13.86 22.59
N TRP A 9 -32.59 13.27 23.30
CA TRP A 9 -31.29 12.92 22.73
C TRP A 9 -31.45 11.66 21.88
N LEU A 10 -31.40 11.83 20.55
CA LEU A 10 -31.29 10.72 19.60
C LEU A 10 -29.87 10.16 19.69
N VAL A 11 -29.70 9.06 20.39
CA VAL A 11 -28.46 8.27 20.39
C VAL A 11 -28.45 7.43 19.10
N SER A 12 -27.84 7.94 18.05
CA SER A 12 -27.67 7.22 16.77
C SER A 12 -26.29 6.52 16.67
N ALA A 13 -25.93 5.69 17.65
CA ALA A 13 -24.60 5.10 17.73
C ALA A 13 -24.43 3.63 17.30
N PRO A 14 -25.44 2.74 17.15
CA PRO A 14 -25.15 1.33 16.83
C PRO A 14 -24.98 1.04 15.33
N ALA A 15 -25.69 1.71 14.44
CA ALA A 15 -25.69 1.37 13.01
C ALA A 15 -24.35 1.66 12.29
N THR A 16 -23.66 2.74 12.66
CA THR A 16 -22.37 3.12 12.03
C THR A 16 -21.22 2.21 12.44
N ARG A 17 -21.24 1.65 13.63
CA ARG A 17 -20.20 0.74 14.12
C ARG A 17 -20.32 -0.65 13.47
N ALA A 18 -21.52 -1.18 13.36
CA ALA A 18 -21.78 -2.46 12.71
C ALA A 18 -21.35 -2.46 11.22
N THR A 19 -21.64 -1.37 10.49
CA THR A 19 -21.22 -1.22 9.08
C THR A 19 -19.72 -1.02 8.90
N ALA A 20 -19.05 -0.42 9.89
CA ALA A 20 -17.59 -0.29 9.88
C ALA A 20 -16.89 -1.63 10.08
N ASP A 21 -17.36 -2.43 11.01
CA ASP A 21 -16.84 -3.77 11.31
C ASP A 21 -17.05 -4.72 10.13
N GLU A 22 -18.20 -4.63 9.43
CA GLU A 22 -18.48 -5.41 8.23
C GLU A 22 -17.55 -5.06 7.07
N ALA A 23 -17.26 -3.79 6.82
CA ALA A 23 -16.33 -3.39 5.77
C ALA A 23 -14.89 -3.88 6.04
N LEU A 24 -14.47 -3.90 7.30
CA LEU A 24 -13.18 -4.46 7.69
C LEU A 24 -13.12 -5.98 7.48
N ALA A 25 -14.18 -6.71 7.83
CA ALA A 25 -14.27 -8.15 7.61
C ALA A 25 -14.22 -8.52 6.12
N LEU A 26 -14.95 -7.78 5.28
CA LEU A 26 -14.89 -7.93 3.82
C LEU A 26 -13.49 -7.66 3.29
N TYR A 27 -12.84 -6.58 3.74
CA TYR A 27 -11.48 -6.28 3.29
C TYR A 27 -10.44 -7.30 3.80
N ALA A 28 -10.66 -7.91 4.94
CA ALA A 28 -9.79 -9.00 5.41
C ALA A 28 -9.80 -10.17 4.40
N ASN A 29 -10.92 -10.41 3.72
CA ASN A 29 -11.06 -11.42 2.65
C ASN A 29 -10.82 -10.85 1.23
N ARG A 30 -10.00 -9.81 1.08
CA ARG A 30 -9.76 -9.08 -0.18
C ARG A 30 -9.23 -9.90 -1.35
N VAL A 31 -8.74 -11.10 -1.09
CA VAL A 31 -8.38 -12.08 -2.14
C VAL A 31 -9.60 -12.39 -3.01
N VAL A 32 -10.79 -12.41 -2.43
CA VAL A 32 -12.05 -12.41 -3.16
C VAL A 32 -12.34 -10.98 -3.61
N LEU A 33 -12.15 -10.70 -4.91
CA LEU A 33 -12.28 -9.33 -5.45
C LEU A 33 -13.67 -8.72 -5.21
N ALA A 34 -14.71 -9.54 -5.17
CA ALA A 34 -16.08 -9.08 -4.84
C ALA A 34 -16.15 -8.51 -3.42
N ASP A 35 -15.47 -9.14 -2.45
CA ASP A 35 -15.44 -8.66 -1.06
C ASP A 35 -14.60 -7.38 -0.94
N ALA A 36 -13.47 -7.31 -1.65
CA ALA A 36 -12.67 -6.09 -1.72
C ALA A 36 -13.48 -4.92 -2.30
N GLN A 37 -14.27 -5.16 -3.36
CA GLN A 37 -15.15 -4.16 -3.96
C GLN A 37 -16.26 -3.76 -2.99
N ALA A 38 -16.93 -4.73 -2.36
CA ALA A 38 -17.98 -4.45 -1.39
C ALA A 38 -17.48 -3.64 -0.17
N ALA A 39 -16.26 -3.88 0.29
CA ALA A 39 -15.61 -3.07 1.31
C ALA A 39 -15.38 -1.63 0.83
N ALA A 40 -14.85 -1.46 -0.39
CA ALA A 40 -14.64 -0.16 -1.00
C ALA A 40 -15.95 0.64 -1.13
N ASP A 41 -17.03 0.00 -1.57
CA ASP A 41 -18.36 0.62 -1.72
C ASP A 41 -18.89 1.13 -0.37
N ARG A 42 -18.72 0.36 0.73
CA ARG A 42 -19.13 0.81 2.07
C ARG A 42 -18.32 2.02 2.54
N TRP A 43 -17.01 2.01 2.35
CA TRP A 43 -16.19 3.18 2.71
C TRP A 43 -16.49 4.37 1.81
N GLN A 44 -16.76 4.17 0.54
CA GLN A 44 -17.21 5.22 -0.38
C GLN A 44 -18.52 5.87 0.08
N ALA A 45 -19.50 5.07 0.50
CA ALA A 45 -20.76 5.56 1.05
C ALA A 45 -20.53 6.41 2.32
N ARG A 46 -19.65 5.98 3.24
CA ARG A 46 -19.29 6.75 4.44
C ARG A 46 -18.63 8.07 4.09
N VAL A 47 -17.68 8.08 3.15
CA VAL A 47 -17.01 9.32 2.68
C VAL A 47 -18.00 10.26 1.97
N ALA A 48 -19.02 9.70 1.29
CA ALA A 48 -20.07 10.52 0.66
C ALA A 48 -20.97 11.18 1.71
N MET A 49 -21.32 10.48 2.78
CA MET A 49 -22.11 11.04 3.90
C MET A 49 -21.31 12.01 4.77
N ASN A 50 -20.04 11.72 5.00
CA ASN A 50 -19.12 12.56 5.77
C ASN A 50 -17.77 12.71 5.06
N PRO A 51 -17.56 13.75 4.27
CA PRO A 51 -16.29 13.99 3.57
C PRO A 51 -15.06 14.13 4.47
N GLY A 52 -15.25 14.41 5.77
CA GLY A 52 -14.21 14.46 6.80
C GLY A 52 -13.92 13.12 7.50
N ASP A 53 -14.60 12.03 7.12
CA ASP A 53 -14.35 10.70 7.69
C ASP A 53 -12.97 10.19 7.25
N PHE A 54 -11.96 10.54 8.03
CA PHE A 54 -10.58 10.15 7.80
C PHE A 54 -10.42 8.63 7.66
N ASP A 55 -11.06 7.89 8.57
CA ASP A 55 -10.91 6.44 8.63
C ASP A 55 -11.50 5.73 7.41
N ALA A 56 -12.66 6.16 6.95
CA ALA A 56 -13.23 5.64 5.70
C ALA A 56 -12.39 6.07 4.48
N ALA A 57 -11.90 7.30 4.46
CA ALA A 57 -11.17 7.83 3.31
C ALA A 57 -9.84 7.11 3.07
N TRP A 58 -9.02 6.89 4.10
CA TRP A 58 -7.74 6.18 3.89
C TRP A 58 -7.95 4.69 3.60
N ARG A 59 -8.96 4.04 4.21
CA ARG A 59 -9.30 2.64 3.91
C ARG A 59 -9.81 2.47 2.49
N LEU A 60 -10.60 3.41 1.99
CA LEU A 60 -11.00 3.46 0.58
C LEU A 60 -9.77 3.63 -0.33
N GLY A 61 -8.81 4.47 0.06
CA GLY A 61 -7.52 4.60 -0.64
C GLY A 61 -6.75 3.28 -0.70
N ARG A 62 -6.72 2.54 0.43
CA ARG A 62 -6.12 1.19 0.51
C ARG A 62 -6.83 0.18 -0.39
N ALA A 63 -8.16 0.16 -0.35
CA ALA A 63 -8.96 -0.74 -1.19
C ALA A 63 -8.78 -0.43 -2.68
N GLY A 64 -8.74 0.86 -3.05
CA GLY A 64 -8.46 1.30 -4.41
C GLY A 64 -7.10 0.80 -4.92
N TYR A 65 -6.07 0.81 -4.06
CA TYR A 65 -4.77 0.23 -4.39
C TYR A 65 -4.86 -1.27 -4.65
N TRP A 66 -5.48 -2.04 -3.73
CA TRP A 66 -5.66 -3.48 -3.91
C TRP A 66 -6.41 -3.82 -5.20
N LEU A 67 -7.55 -3.18 -5.43
CA LEU A 67 -8.35 -3.36 -6.65
C LEU A 67 -7.56 -2.96 -7.91
N GLY A 68 -6.80 -1.87 -7.85
CA GLY A 68 -5.91 -1.43 -8.92
C GLY A 68 -4.82 -2.44 -9.28
N GLU A 69 -4.33 -3.20 -8.31
CA GLU A 69 -3.36 -4.27 -8.56
C GLU A 69 -4.01 -5.54 -9.14
N HIS A 70 -5.26 -5.87 -8.78
CA HIS A 70 -5.83 -7.20 -8.98
C HIS A 70 -7.01 -7.28 -9.95
N LEU A 71 -7.67 -6.16 -10.30
CA LEU A 71 -8.77 -6.19 -11.27
C LEU A 71 -8.29 -6.69 -12.65
N PRO A 72 -9.15 -7.44 -13.39
CA PRO A 72 -8.70 -8.18 -14.56
C PRO A 72 -8.39 -7.32 -15.78
N THR A 73 -8.95 -6.10 -15.88
CA THR A 73 -8.75 -5.24 -17.05
C THR A 73 -7.94 -3.99 -16.70
N LYS A 74 -7.11 -3.56 -17.65
CA LYS A 74 -6.33 -2.32 -17.48
C LYS A 74 -7.22 -1.11 -17.17
N ALA A 75 -8.38 -1.00 -17.84
CA ALA A 75 -9.30 0.10 -17.61
C ALA A 75 -9.85 0.11 -16.18
N ALA A 76 -10.33 -1.04 -15.68
CA ALA A 76 -10.82 -1.17 -14.31
C ALA A 76 -9.73 -0.88 -13.28
N ARG A 77 -8.51 -1.35 -13.51
CA ARG A 77 -7.34 -1.08 -12.65
C ARG A 77 -7.02 0.41 -12.58
N LEU A 78 -7.00 1.11 -13.73
CA LEU A 78 -6.79 2.55 -13.77
C LEU A 78 -7.85 3.31 -12.97
N THR A 79 -9.13 2.98 -13.18
CA THR A 79 -10.26 3.57 -12.45
C THR A 79 -10.12 3.36 -10.94
N ALA A 80 -9.72 2.15 -10.50
CA ALA A 80 -9.53 1.84 -9.10
C ALA A 80 -8.39 2.67 -8.46
N PHE A 81 -7.24 2.80 -9.14
CA PHE A 81 -6.15 3.66 -8.66
C PHE A 81 -6.58 5.13 -8.59
N GLU A 82 -7.31 5.65 -9.57
CA GLU A 82 -7.80 7.04 -9.58
C GLU A 82 -8.77 7.29 -8.42
N ALA A 83 -9.70 6.38 -8.17
CA ALA A 83 -10.62 6.43 -7.04
C ALA A 83 -9.87 6.37 -5.70
N GLY A 84 -8.89 5.48 -5.59
CA GLY A 84 -8.00 5.37 -4.43
C GLY A 84 -7.21 6.64 -4.16
N MET A 85 -6.67 7.28 -5.21
CA MET A 85 -5.98 8.58 -5.10
C MET A 85 -6.92 9.68 -4.60
N ALA A 86 -8.14 9.75 -5.14
CA ALA A 86 -9.13 10.75 -4.73
C ALA A 86 -9.52 10.58 -3.24
N ALA A 87 -9.73 9.35 -2.81
CA ALA A 87 -10.02 9.02 -1.41
C ALA A 87 -8.85 9.37 -0.48
N ALA A 88 -7.62 8.97 -0.85
CA ALA A 88 -6.44 9.26 -0.06
C ALA A 88 -6.16 10.77 0.08
N ARG A 89 -6.45 11.59 -0.95
CA ARG A 89 -6.39 13.05 -0.84
C ARG A 89 -7.38 13.59 0.20
N LYS A 90 -8.59 13.05 0.29
CA LYS A 90 -9.56 13.42 1.32
C LYS A 90 -9.04 13.08 2.72
N ALA A 91 -8.40 11.90 2.89
CA ALA A 91 -7.77 11.53 4.14
C ALA A 91 -6.65 12.51 4.53
N VAL A 92 -5.76 12.89 3.60
CA VAL A 92 -4.73 13.91 3.84
C VAL A 92 -5.34 15.25 4.26
N ALA A 93 -6.40 15.68 3.59
CA ALA A 93 -7.08 16.95 3.91
C ALA A 93 -7.76 16.91 5.29
N ALA A 94 -8.37 15.76 5.65
CA ALA A 94 -9.05 15.59 6.94
C ALA A 94 -8.07 15.54 8.12
N GLN A 95 -6.93 14.85 7.97
CA GLN A 95 -5.92 14.72 9.04
C GLN A 95 -4.49 14.76 8.47
N PRO A 96 -3.92 15.96 8.23
CA PRO A 96 -2.62 16.12 7.59
C PRO A 96 -1.43 15.71 8.46
N SER A 97 -1.64 15.40 9.73
CA SER A 97 -0.62 14.87 10.65
C SER A 97 -0.56 13.34 10.70
N ARG A 98 -1.41 12.64 9.94
CA ARG A 98 -1.50 11.18 9.91
C ARG A 98 -0.85 10.59 8.66
N CYS A 99 -0.20 9.44 8.80
CA CYS A 99 0.57 8.79 7.74
C CYS A 99 -0.30 8.15 6.66
N GLU A 100 -1.46 7.60 7.03
CA GLU A 100 -2.27 6.72 6.21
C GLU A 100 -2.67 7.36 4.88
N GLY A 101 -3.12 8.62 4.93
CA GLY A 101 -3.51 9.37 3.73
C GLY A 101 -2.36 9.52 2.72
N TYR A 102 -1.18 9.92 3.19
CA TYR A 102 0.00 10.09 2.35
C TYR A 102 0.51 8.77 1.78
N PHE A 103 0.53 7.71 2.61
CA PHE A 103 0.98 6.39 2.18
C PHE A 103 0.12 5.84 1.04
N TRP A 104 -1.20 5.82 1.22
CA TRP A 104 -2.11 5.29 0.20
C TRP A 104 -2.23 6.19 -1.02
N LEU A 105 -2.01 7.50 -0.86
CA LEU A 105 -1.90 8.42 -2.00
C LEU A 105 -0.68 8.07 -2.86
N ALA A 106 0.48 7.87 -2.23
CA ALA A 106 1.71 7.49 -2.93
C ALA A 106 1.58 6.11 -3.60
N ALA A 107 0.98 5.12 -2.90
CA ALA A 107 0.79 3.78 -3.43
C ALA A 107 -0.09 3.79 -4.70
N ASN A 108 -1.24 4.45 -4.66
CA ASN A 108 -2.12 4.56 -5.84
C ASN A 108 -1.48 5.34 -6.99
N MET A 109 -0.75 6.43 -6.71
CA MET A 109 0.02 7.16 -7.74
C MET A 109 1.08 6.26 -8.38
N GLY A 110 1.77 5.45 -7.59
CA GLY A 110 2.79 4.51 -8.04
C GLY A 110 2.22 3.43 -8.95
N GLY A 111 1.15 2.75 -8.51
CA GLY A 111 0.46 1.73 -9.30
C GLY A 111 -0.10 2.27 -10.61
N LEU A 112 -0.76 3.44 -10.57
CA LEU A 112 -1.23 4.13 -11.77
C LEU A 112 -0.07 4.46 -12.73
N ALA A 113 1.05 4.94 -12.21
CA ALA A 113 2.23 5.28 -13.01
C ALA A 113 2.84 4.04 -13.69
N GLU A 114 2.98 2.92 -12.96
CA GLU A 114 3.48 1.66 -13.52
C GLU A 114 2.55 1.14 -14.64
N LEU A 115 1.25 1.18 -14.43
CA LEU A 115 0.27 0.69 -15.38
C LEU A 115 0.12 1.56 -16.64
N SER A 116 0.33 2.89 -16.49
CA SER A 116 0.17 3.88 -17.57
C SER A 116 1.45 4.13 -18.37
N GLY A 117 2.61 3.66 -17.89
CA GLY A 117 3.88 3.75 -18.58
C GLY A 117 4.64 5.07 -18.37
N LEU A 118 5.65 5.31 -19.21
CA LEU A 118 6.70 6.31 -18.99
C LEU A 118 6.19 7.74 -18.71
N ARG A 119 5.20 8.21 -19.47
CA ARG A 119 4.67 9.57 -19.29
C ARG A 119 4.08 9.80 -17.90
N ALA A 120 3.31 8.82 -17.42
CA ALA A 120 2.74 8.84 -16.08
C ALA A 120 3.83 8.66 -15.02
N GLY A 121 4.81 7.79 -15.26
CA GLY A 121 5.98 7.63 -14.41
C GLY A 121 6.71 8.94 -14.17
N ILE A 122 6.97 9.71 -15.21
CA ILE A 122 7.59 11.05 -15.12
C ILE A 122 6.70 12.01 -14.33
N LYS A 123 5.40 12.04 -14.61
CA LYS A 123 4.43 12.92 -13.93
C LYS A 123 4.37 12.67 -12.42
N TYR A 124 4.30 11.40 -12.02
CA TYR A 124 4.03 11.03 -10.63
C TYR A 124 5.30 10.79 -9.79
N ARG A 125 6.51 10.68 -10.38
CA ARG A 125 7.74 10.35 -9.63
C ARG A 125 7.99 11.25 -8.42
N THR A 126 7.91 12.56 -8.61
CA THR A 126 8.14 13.55 -7.53
C THR A 126 7.03 13.53 -6.48
N PRO A 127 5.73 13.61 -6.85
CA PRO A 127 4.65 13.47 -5.89
C PRO A 127 4.68 12.16 -5.07
N VAL A 128 4.98 11.03 -5.70
CA VAL A 128 5.12 9.74 -4.99
C VAL A 128 6.21 9.84 -3.92
N ARG A 129 7.42 10.27 -4.31
CA ARG A 129 8.53 10.40 -3.36
C ARG A 129 8.19 11.33 -2.21
N GLN A 130 7.66 12.52 -2.48
CA GLN A 130 7.32 13.50 -1.46
C GLN A 130 6.31 12.97 -0.44
N ASN A 131 5.28 12.25 -0.89
CA ASN A 131 4.31 11.65 0.01
C ASN A 131 4.94 10.55 0.87
N ILE A 132 5.82 9.71 0.31
CA ILE A 132 6.54 8.68 1.09
C ILE A 132 7.50 9.32 2.11
N GLU A 133 8.26 10.34 1.71
CA GLU A 133 9.14 11.10 2.61
C GLU A 133 8.34 11.75 3.75
N LYS A 134 7.10 12.22 3.47
CA LYS A 134 6.19 12.73 4.49
C LYS A 134 5.75 11.65 5.48
N VAL A 135 5.47 10.42 5.01
CA VAL A 135 5.17 9.28 5.90
C VAL A 135 6.35 9.02 6.84
N ILE A 136 7.56 8.93 6.31
CA ILE A 136 8.78 8.68 7.12
C ILE A 136 9.01 9.80 8.14
N ALA A 137 8.76 11.05 7.74
CA ALA A 137 8.92 12.20 8.63
C ALA A 137 7.88 12.24 9.76
N LEU A 138 6.66 11.75 9.52
CA LEU A 138 5.59 11.68 10.51
C LEU A 138 5.76 10.50 11.46
N ASP A 139 6.05 9.32 10.92
CA ASP A 139 6.27 8.08 11.67
C ASP A 139 7.17 7.12 10.88
N PRO A 140 8.46 7.01 11.22
CA PRO A 140 9.38 6.07 10.56
C PRO A 140 8.98 4.60 10.74
N SER A 141 8.24 4.29 11.81
CA SER A 141 7.79 2.92 12.13
C SER A 141 6.45 2.56 11.50
N PHE A 142 5.79 3.51 10.82
CA PHE A 142 4.46 3.32 10.23
C PHE A 142 4.35 1.99 9.48
N GLN A 143 3.35 1.21 9.84
CA GLN A 143 3.10 -0.12 9.29
C GLN A 143 4.40 -0.96 9.19
N LYS A 144 5.13 -1.03 10.29
CA LYS A 144 6.37 -1.84 10.39
C LYS A 144 7.44 -1.41 9.36
N GLY A 145 7.66 -0.09 9.18
CA GLY A 145 8.65 0.47 8.26
C GLY A 145 8.24 0.50 6.78
N SER A 146 6.94 0.56 6.51
CA SER A 146 6.41 0.63 5.13
C SER A 146 6.85 1.88 4.36
N GLY A 147 7.12 3.00 5.05
CA GLY A 147 7.65 4.20 4.41
C GLY A 147 9.01 3.94 3.75
N ASP A 148 9.96 3.40 4.50
CA ASP A 148 11.28 3.07 3.97
C ASP A 148 11.20 1.95 2.89
N ARG A 149 10.33 0.95 3.05
CA ARG A 149 10.09 -0.06 2.01
C ARG A 149 9.60 0.57 0.70
N ALA A 150 8.63 1.46 0.78
CA ALA A 150 8.08 2.14 -0.39
C ALA A 150 9.12 3.08 -1.05
N LEU A 151 9.95 3.79 -0.26
CA LEU A 151 10.99 4.66 -0.79
C LEU A 151 12.12 3.85 -1.45
N GLY A 152 12.50 2.72 -0.87
CA GLY A 152 13.42 1.77 -1.50
C GLY A 152 12.89 1.26 -2.84
N ARG A 153 11.60 0.88 -2.88
CA ARG A 153 10.95 0.49 -4.14
C ARG A 153 10.93 1.62 -5.17
N TRP A 154 10.67 2.86 -4.75
CA TRP A 154 10.71 4.03 -5.61
C TRP A 154 12.11 4.23 -6.22
N TYR A 155 13.18 4.16 -5.42
CA TYR A 155 14.55 4.30 -5.92
C TYR A 155 14.94 3.21 -6.90
N PHE A 156 14.41 2.00 -6.75
CA PHE A 156 14.61 0.89 -7.69
C PHE A 156 13.87 1.09 -9.01
N LYS A 157 12.60 1.51 -8.95
CA LYS A 157 11.72 1.60 -10.13
C LYS A 157 11.99 2.82 -11.01
N VAL A 158 12.44 3.92 -10.44
CA VAL A 158 12.71 5.15 -11.18
C VAL A 158 14.07 5.02 -11.88
N PRO A 159 14.16 5.31 -13.21
CA PRO A 159 15.44 5.31 -13.90
C PRO A 159 16.44 6.30 -13.27
N GLY A 160 17.74 5.96 -13.29
CA GLY A 160 18.80 6.77 -12.69
C GLY A 160 18.82 8.23 -13.16
N LEU A 161 18.55 8.47 -14.44
CA LEU A 161 18.43 9.81 -15.04
C LEU A 161 17.34 10.67 -14.36
N PHE A 162 16.33 10.04 -13.76
CA PHE A 162 15.22 10.69 -13.07
C PHE A 162 15.30 10.58 -11.56
N GLY A 163 16.44 10.18 -11.01
CA GLY A 163 16.73 10.16 -9.59
C GLY A 163 16.65 8.78 -8.91
N GLY A 164 16.47 7.71 -9.68
CA GLY A 164 16.58 6.34 -9.20
C GLY A 164 18.00 5.97 -8.79
N SER A 165 18.15 4.96 -7.90
CA SER A 165 19.45 4.53 -7.41
C SER A 165 19.34 3.21 -6.65
N ASN A 166 19.97 2.16 -7.16
CA ASN A 166 20.00 0.87 -6.48
C ASN A 166 20.68 0.95 -5.10
N ARG A 167 21.71 1.78 -4.95
CA ARG A 167 22.36 1.98 -3.66
C ARG A 167 21.39 2.57 -2.62
N LYS A 168 20.61 3.59 -3.00
CA LYS A 168 19.58 4.16 -2.12
C LYS A 168 18.42 3.19 -1.91
N SER A 169 18.06 2.40 -2.91
CA SER A 169 17.08 1.32 -2.75
C SER A 169 17.52 0.34 -1.66
N GLU A 170 18.74 -0.19 -1.75
CA GLU A 170 19.31 -1.07 -0.73
C GLU A 170 19.31 -0.42 0.67
N GLU A 171 19.74 0.85 0.78
CA GLU A 171 19.78 1.59 2.05
C GLU A 171 18.39 1.64 2.72
N HIS A 172 17.36 2.07 1.99
CA HIS A 172 16.00 2.17 2.52
C HIS A 172 15.36 0.81 2.81
N LEU A 173 15.60 -0.20 1.95
CA LEU A 173 15.07 -1.53 2.20
C LEU A 173 15.70 -2.19 3.44
N ARG A 174 17.00 -2.00 3.66
CA ARG A 174 17.66 -2.44 4.90
C ARG A 174 17.10 -1.70 6.11
N LYS A 175 16.85 -0.40 6.00
CA LYS A 175 16.24 0.38 7.07
C LYS A 175 14.81 -0.10 7.36
N SER A 176 14.00 -0.41 6.35
CA SER A 176 12.70 -1.06 6.55
C SER A 176 12.82 -2.37 7.34
N LEU A 177 13.84 -3.18 7.05
CA LEU A 177 14.10 -4.43 7.76
C LEU A 177 14.54 -4.25 9.22
N THR A 178 15.02 -3.08 9.64
CA THR A 178 15.26 -2.80 11.08
C THR A 178 13.95 -2.67 11.85
N HIS A 179 12.88 -2.18 11.22
CA HIS A 179 11.54 -2.10 11.83
C HIS A 179 10.80 -3.44 11.78
N HIS A 180 11.00 -4.22 10.74
CA HIS A 180 10.36 -5.53 10.57
C HIS A 180 11.33 -6.56 9.97
N PRO A 181 12.16 -7.21 10.79
CA PRO A 181 13.13 -8.19 10.33
C PRO A 181 12.54 -9.38 9.57
N GLN A 182 11.25 -9.69 9.75
CA GLN A 182 10.54 -10.78 9.08
C GLN A 182 9.79 -10.34 7.80
N SER A 183 9.94 -9.09 7.35
CA SER A 183 9.22 -8.57 6.18
C SER A 183 9.59 -9.32 4.90
N ILE A 184 8.66 -10.11 4.39
CA ILE A 184 8.77 -10.82 3.11
C ILE A 184 8.91 -9.83 1.95
N ALA A 185 8.05 -8.80 1.92
CA ALA A 185 8.06 -7.79 0.87
C ALA A 185 9.37 -6.99 0.81
N SER A 186 9.93 -6.58 1.97
CA SER A 186 11.20 -5.83 2.00
C SER A 186 12.37 -6.68 1.53
N ARG A 187 12.43 -7.98 1.92
CA ARG A 187 13.44 -8.90 1.42
C ARG A 187 13.33 -9.15 -0.07
N PHE A 188 12.10 -9.34 -0.57
CA PHE A 188 11.88 -9.55 -1.98
C PHE A 188 12.36 -8.35 -2.81
N PHE A 189 12.00 -7.12 -2.43
CA PHE A 189 12.47 -5.91 -3.12
C PHE A 189 13.99 -5.72 -3.03
N LEU A 190 14.59 -6.11 -1.91
CA LEU A 190 16.05 -6.08 -1.76
C LEU A 190 16.72 -7.13 -2.65
N ALA A 191 16.12 -8.31 -2.82
CA ALA A 191 16.62 -9.33 -3.73
C ALA A 191 16.55 -8.86 -5.20
N GLU A 192 15.46 -8.22 -5.63
CA GLU A 192 15.38 -7.59 -6.97
C GLU A 192 16.46 -6.51 -7.15
N THR A 193 16.67 -5.68 -6.12
CA THR A 193 17.73 -4.66 -6.14
C THR A 193 19.11 -5.28 -6.29
N PHE A 194 19.40 -6.38 -5.60
CA PHE A 194 20.68 -7.10 -5.73
C PHE A 194 20.83 -7.79 -7.10
N GLU A 195 19.75 -8.36 -7.65
CA GLU A 195 19.80 -8.90 -9.02
C GLU A 195 20.21 -7.81 -10.01
N ASP A 196 19.57 -6.64 -9.95
CA ASP A 196 19.87 -5.51 -10.85
C ASP A 196 21.30 -4.95 -10.65
N MET A 197 21.86 -5.05 -9.45
CA MET A 197 23.25 -4.70 -9.15
C MET A 197 24.27 -5.78 -9.56
N GLY A 198 23.84 -6.91 -10.14
CA GLY A 198 24.70 -8.06 -10.46
C GLY A 198 25.11 -8.89 -9.24
N ARG A 199 24.58 -8.62 -8.05
CA ARG A 199 24.87 -9.32 -6.79
C ARG A 199 24.00 -10.57 -6.66
N LYS A 200 24.13 -11.48 -7.63
CA LYS A 200 23.28 -12.67 -7.78
C LYS A 200 23.28 -13.56 -6.53
N ALA A 201 24.44 -13.81 -5.92
CA ALA A 201 24.55 -14.66 -4.73
C ALA A 201 23.76 -14.07 -3.54
N ASP A 202 23.81 -12.76 -3.34
CA ASP A 202 23.05 -12.08 -2.30
C ASP A 202 21.54 -12.15 -2.57
N ALA A 203 21.11 -11.97 -3.83
CA ALA A 203 19.71 -12.10 -4.22
C ALA A 203 19.18 -13.51 -3.95
N VAL A 204 19.90 -14.55 -4.38
CA VAL A 204 19.54 -15.97 -4.16
C VAL A 204 19.39 -16.27 -2.67
N ARG A 205 20.34 -15.83 -1.85
CA ARG A 205 20.27 -16.04 -0.40
C ARG A 205 18.99 -15.43 0.20
N LEU A 206 18.67 -14.17 -0.12
CA LEU A 206 17.46 -13.51 0.40
C LEU A 206 16.18 -14.23 -0.06
N LEU A 207 16.14 -14.69 -1.32
CA LEU A 207 14.97 -15.40 -1.86
C LEU A 207 14.78 -16.76 -1.17
N GLN A 208 15.87 -17.46 -0.81
CA GLN A 208 15.81 -18.69 -0.03
C GLN A 208 15.35 -18.43 1.41
N GLU A 209 15.82 -17.36 2.05
CA GLU A 209 15.37 -16.95 3.39
C GLU A 209 13.86 -16.70 3.44
N ILE A 210 13.28 -16.07 2.39
CA ILE A 210 11.83 -15.78 2.30
C ILE A 210 10.98 -17.05 2.46
N GLU A 211 11.43 -18.17 1.96
CA GLU A 211 10.65 -19.41 2.00
C GLU A 211 10.38 -19.87 3.45
N ALA A 212 11.35 -19.70 4.34
CA ALA A 212 11.26 -20.10 5.74
C ALA A 212 10.47 -19.09 6.62
N LEU A 213 10.19 -17.89 6.14
CA LEU A 213 9.49 -16.87 6.93
C LEU A 213 8.02 -17.23 7.13
N ALA A 214 7.50 -16.98 8.32
CA ALA A 214 6.06 -17.04 8.56
C ALA A 214 5.33 -15.91 7.81
N ILE A 215 4.10 -16.19 7.40
CA ILE A 215 3.20 -15.17 6.86
C ILE A 215 2.72 -14.29 8.00
N ASP A 216 2.84 -12.97 7.85
CA ASP A 216 2.29 -12.00 8.79
C ASP A 216 0.76 -11.94 8.62
N PRO A 217 -0.04 -12.21 9.68
CA PRO A 217 -1.51 -12.18 9.57
C PRO A 217 -2.07 -10.86 9.03
N ASP A 218 -1.43 -9.73 9.33
CA ASP A 218 -1.87 -8.40 8.87
C ASP A 218 -1.71 -8.22 7.35
N TRP A 219 -0.79 -9.02 6.73
CA TRP A 219 -0.38 -8.94 5.33
C TRP A 219 -0.49 -10.28 4.60
N ALA A 220 -1.31 -11.19 5.12
CA ALA A 220 -1.33 -12.57 4.64
C ALA A 220 -1.51 -12.72 3.12
N PRO A 221 -2.42 -12.01 2.44
CA PRO A 221 -2.53 -12.07 0.99
C PRO A 221 -1.26 -11.58 0.27
N GLU A 222 -0.75 -10.42 0.67
CA GLU A 222 0.45 -9.81 0.06
C GLU A 222 1.69 -10.68 0.28
N ASP A 223 1.86 -11.22 1.48
CA ASP A 223 2.98 -12.11 1.81
C ASP A 223 2.93 -13.41 1.00
N ALA A 224 1.75 -13.99 0.80
CA ALA A 224 1.57 -15.17 -0.04
C ALA A 224 1.99 -14.88 -1.50
N GLU A 225 1.59 -13.72 -2.04
CA GLU A 225 1.99 -13.29 -3.38
C GLU A 225 3.50 -13.05 -3.48
N PHE A 226 4.12 -12.40 -2.48
CA PHE A 226 5.56 -12.16 -2.49
C PHE A 226 6.36 -13.44 -2.36
N LYS A 227 5.89 -14.43 -1.61
CA LYS A 227 6.49 -15.78 -1.61
C LYS A 227 6.44 -16.41 -2.99
N GLN A 228 5.31 -16.32 -3.69
CA GLN A 228 5.20 -16.86 -5.04
C GLN A 228 6.13 -16.13 -6.03
N LYS A 229 6.21 -14.79 -5.95
CA LYS A 229 7.15 -13.97 -6.74
C LYS A 229 8.61 -14.34 -6.44
N ALA A 230 8.93 -14.60 -5.16
CA ALA A 230 10.26 -15.02 -4.73
C ALA A 230 10.66 -16.38 -5.32
N ARG A 231 9.76 -17.37 -5.30
CA ARG A 231 9.99 -18.68 -5.95
C ARG A 231 10.26 -18.55 -7.43
N THR A 232 9.46 -17.72 -8.12
CA THR A 232 9.62 -17.49 -9.56
C THR A 232 10.96 -16.83 -9.88
N LEU A 233 11.37 -15.82 -9.12
CA LEU A 233 12.64 -15.14 -9.32
C LEU A 233 13.82 -16.06 -8.98
N LEU A 234 13.74 -16.84 -7.89
CA LEU A 234 14.76 -17.80 -7.49
C LEU A 234 14.99 -18.85 -8.60
N ALA A 235 13.91 -19.44 -9.12
CA ALA A 235 14.00 -20.40 -10.22
C ALA A 235 14.72 -19.80 -11.44
N LYS A 236 14.34 -18.56 -11.85
CA LYS A 236 14.97 -17.83 -12.95
C LYS A 236 16.47 -17.61 -12.72
N LEU A 237 16.87 -17.27 -11.49
CA LEU A 237 18.27 -17.01 -11.16
C LEU A 237 19.11 -18.29 -11.13
N VAL A 238 18.56 -19.40 -10.64
CA VAL A 238 19.28 -20.68 -10.57
C VAL A 238 19.44 -21.31 -11.96
N THR A 239 18.40 -21.26 -12.82
CA THR A 239 18.45 -21.85 -14.17
C THR A 239 19.34 -21.07 -15.16
N ARG A 240 19.64 -19.79 -14.89
CA ARG A 240 20.54 -18.96 -15.71
C ARG A 240 22.05 -19.15 -15.40
N ASN A 241 22.42 -20.18 -14.67
CA ASN A 241 23.80 -20.61 -14.48
C ASN A 241 24.04 -21.88 -15.27
N PRO A 242 24.69 -21.85 -16.45
CA PRO A 242 25.34 -23.02 -16.98
C PRO A 242 26.60 -23.33 -16.17
#